data_eb4fd989b93ab944815acc5d2748dad9
#
_entry.id   eb4fd989b93ab944815acc5d2748dad9
#
_cell.length_a   1.000
_cell.length_b   1.000
_cell.length_c   1.000
_cell.angle_alpha   90.00
_cell.angle_beta   90.00
_cell.angle_gamma   90.00
#
_symmetry.space_group_name_H-M   'P 1'
#
loop_
_entity.id
_entity.type
_entity.pdbx_description
1 polymer ?
#
loop_
_entity_poly.entity_id
_entity_poly.type
_entity_poly.pdbx_seq_one_letter_code
_entity_poly.pdbx_strand_id
1 'polypeptide(L)'
;GPWWNWRDEKTALECLLMNGDLMVARRQNFQRVYDLRSRILPGWDDGPDAANVPGREEVQELFALRAVRALGVAKADWVPDYYRQYKTGNARRLEALAEAGSLRRVQIEGLPGPAYIDPAAPPPQPVNFTTVLSPFDPIVWDRKRLKELHNFDYTIEVYTPAHKRSFGYYTMPILHNGRIVGRLDPKAHRREGIFEVKAIALEPGVEVTDELAAGLRDCL
;
A
#
# COMPACT_ATOMS: atom_id res chain seq x y z
N GLY A 1 -2.22 20.41 -25.38
CA GLY A 1 -1.00 20.37 -24.58
C GLY A 1 -0.84 19.01 -23.91
N PRO A 2 0.35 18.63 -23.44
CA PRO A 2 0.52 17.36 -22.75
C PRO A 2 -0.35 17.30 -21.50
N TRP A 3 -0.93 16.15 -21.21
CA TRP A 3 -1.84 15.88 -20.08
C TRP A 3 -1.31 16.35 -18.71
N TRP A 4 0.01 16.43 -18.54
CA TRP A 4 0.70 16.77 -17.30
C TRP A 4 1.26 18.19 -17.27
N ASN A 5 0.82 19.08 -18.14
CA ASN A 5 1.27 20.47 -18.10
C ASN A 5 0.64 21.20 -16.91
N TRP A 6 1.35 21.21 -15.80
CA TRP A 6 0.94 21.97 -14.64
C TRP A 6 1.11 23.48 -14.91
N ARG A 7 0.12 24.22 -14.47
CA ARG A 7 0.26 25.69 -14.45
C ARG A 7 1.32 26.09 -13.42
N ASP A 8 2.00 27.19 -13.66
CA ASP A 8 3.08 27.66 -12.79
C ASP A 8 2.62 27.88 -11.35
N GLU A 9 1.38 28.39 -11.16
CA GLU A 9 0.79 28.59 -9.84
C GLU A 9 0.63 27.26 -9.08
N LYS A 10 0.24 26.18 -9.79
CA LYS A 10 0.12 24.88 -9.16
C LYS A 10 1.50 24.32 -8.79
N THR A 11 2.48 24.52 -9.63
CA THR A 11 3.86 24.10 -9.35
C THR A 11 4.40 24.84 -8.12
N ALA A 12 4.17 26.15 -8.03
CA ALA A 12 4.55 26.94 -6.87
C ALA A 12 3.89 26.45 -5.59
N LEU A 13 2.57 26.17 -5.62
CA LEU A 13 1.84 25.65 -4.45
C LEU A 13 2.38 24.28 -4.00
N GLU A 14 2.70 23.39 -4.93
CA GLU A 14 3.29 22.09 -4.59
C GLU A 14 4.71 22.23 -4.02
N CYS A 15 5.52 23.15 -4.54
CA CYS A 15 6.84 23.45 -3.97
C CYS A 15 6.74 23.98 -2.54
N LEU A 16 5.86 24.95 -2.30
CA LEU A 16 5.64 25.51 -0.96
C LEU A 16 5.09 24.47 0.03
N LEU A 17 4.21 23.56 -0.45
CA LEU A 17 3.75 22.43 0.34
C LEU A 17 4.88 21.46 0.69
N MET A 18 5.75 21.13 -0.27
CA MET A 18 6.88 20.23 -0.05
C MET A 18 7.93 20.83 0.88
N ASN A 19 8.12 22.14 0.84
CA ASN A 19 9.01 22.86 1.77
C ASN A 19 8.40 23.03 3.18
N GLY A 20 7.09 22.80 3.33
CA GLY A 20 6.40 22.99 4.59
C GLY A 20 5.96 24.43 4.86
N ASP A 21 6.07 25.35 3.89
CA ASP A 21 5.56 26.72 4.01
C ASP A 21 4.02 26.74 3.98
N LEU A 22 3.45 25.84 3.19
CA LEU A 22 2.01 25.58 3.13
C LEU A 22 1.67 24.19 3.68
N MET A 23 0.47 24.08 4.19
CA MET A 23 -0.13 22.81 4.62
C MET A 23 -1.53 22.65 4.03
N VAL A 24 -2.03 21.41 3.99
CA VAL A 24 -3.41 21.14 3.58
C VAL A 24 -4.32 21.44 4.76
N ALA A 25 -5.06 22.54 4.70
CA ALA A 25 -6.03 22.91 5.72
C ALA A 25 -7.29 22.03 5.69
N ARG A 26 -7.79 21.75 4.49
CA ARG A 26 -8.95 20.89 4.26
C ARG A 26 -8.96 20.36 2.83
N ARG A 27 -9.85 19.42 2.56
CA ARG A 27 -10.19 18.96 1.20
C ARG A 27 -11.62 19.35 0.85
N GLN A 28 -11.81 19.81 -0.38
CA GLN A 28 -13.12 20.10 -0.94
C GLN A 28 -13.23 19.41 -2.30
N ASN A 29 -14.16 18.49 -2.47
CA ASN A 29 -14.29 17.67 -3.67
C ASN A 29 -12.95 17.05 -4.12
N PHE A 30 -12.21 16.42 -3.19
CA PHE A 30 -10.86 15.89 -3.36
C PHE A 30 -9.75 16.92 -3.64
N GLN A 31 -10.08 18.18 -3.91
CA GLN A 31 -9.07 19.21 -4.09
C GLN A 31 -8.49 19.65 -2.74
N ARG A 32 -7.19 19.91 -2.73
CA ARG A 32 -6.49 20.43 -1.57
C ARG A 32 -6.75 21.94 -1.45
N VAL A 33 -7.12 22.37 -0.28
CA VAL A 33 -7.17 23.80 0.10
C VAL A 33 -6.00 24.04 1.03
N TYR A 34 -5.11 24.92 0.63
CA TYR A 34 -3.87 25.22 1.34
C TYR A 34 -4.06 26.41 2.26
N ASP A 35 -3.28 26.44 3.34
CA ASP A 35 -3.07 27.59 4.20
C ASP A 35 -1.63 27.62 4.70
N LEU A 36 -1.21 28.74 5.27
CA LEU A 36 0.13 28.91 5.82
C LEU A 36 0.34 27.92 7.00
N ARG A 37 1.53 27.33 7.08
CA ARG A 37 1.92 26.47 8.20
C ARG A 37 1.68 27.15 9.54
N SER A 38 2.05 28.42 9.68
CA SER A 38 1.88 29.20 10.91
C SER A 38 0.44 29.35 11.38
N ARG A 39 -0.54 29.20 10.48
CA ARG A 39 -1.96 29.22 10.84
C ARG A 39 -2.48 27.85 11.22
N ILE A 40 -1.94 26.79 10.61
CA ILE A 40 -2.36 25.41 10.87
C ILE A 40 -1.67 24.83 12.11
N LEU A 41 -0.41 25.23 12.32
CA LEU A 41 0.39 24.84 13.48
C LEU A 41 0.87 26.10 14.23
N PRO A 42 -0.02 26.84 14.90
CA PRO A 42 0.33 28.12 15.52
C PRO A 42 1.34 28.01 16.66
N GLY A 43 1.55 26.84 17.21
CA GLY A 43 2.56 26.58 18.25
C GLY A 43 3.89 26.06 17.74
N TRP A 44 4.05 25.92 16.42
CA TRP A 44 5.31 25.45 15.84
C TRP A 44 6.35 26.56 15.81
N ASP A 45 7.51 26.30 16.39
CA ASP A 45 8.69 27.19 16.34
C ASP A 45 9.83 26.48 15.60
N ASP A 46 10.30 27.08 14.51
CA ASP A 46 11.35 26.49 13.67
C ASP A 46 12.69 26.31 14.41
N GLY A 47 12.96 27.11 15.44
CA GLY A 47 14.19 26.99 16.25
C GLY A 47 14.14 25.78 17.19
N PRO A 48 13.33 25.80 18.28
CA PRO A 48 13.23 24.72 19.25
C PRO A 48 12.68 23.41 18.65
N ASP A 49 11.69 23.50 17.77
CA ASP A 49 11.08 22.30 17.18
C ASP A 49 11.99 21.65 16.13
N ALA A 50 12.80 22.44 15.39
CA ALA A 50 13.78 21.88 14.46
C ALA A 50 14.88 21.09 15.19
N ALA A 51 15.21 21.45 16.44
CA ALA A 51 16.16 20.69 17.27
C ALA A 51 15.62 19.29 17.64
N ASN A 52 14.31 19.10 17.60
CA ASN A 52 13.64 17.82 17.88
C ASN A 52 13.36 17.00 16.61
N VAL A 53 13.73 17.49 15.42
CA VAL A 53 13.59 16.72 14.19
C VAL A 53 14.59 15.57 14.19
N PRO A 54 14.13 14.30 14.05
CA PRO A 54 15.02 13.16 14.07
C PRO A 54 16.03 13.21 12.91
N GLY A 55 17.23 12.73 13.15
CA GLY A 55 18.26 12.59 12.11
C GLY A 55 17.81 11.63 11.00
N ARG A 56 18.45 11.77 9.84
CA ARG A 56 18.09 10.95 8.65
C ARG A 56 18.12 9.44 8.93
N GLU A 57 19.14 8.95 9.62
CA GLU A 57 19.27 7.52 9.92
C GLU A 57 18.16 7.08 10.89
N GLU A 58 17.89 7.87 11.92
CA GLU A 58 16.82 7.62 12.89
C GLU A 58 15.44 7.55 12.19
N VAL A 59 15.17 8.46 11.26
CA VAL A 59 13.94 8.43 10.46
C VAL A 59 13.85 7.17 9.61
N GLN A 60 14.96 6.75 9.00
CA GLN A 60 14.98 5.52 8.20
C GLN A 60 14.79 4.26 9.05
N GLU A 61 15.32 4.21 10.26
CA GLU A 61 15.08 3.13 11.21
C GLU A 61 13.63 3.09 11.66
N LEU A 62 13.07 4.24 12.03
CA LEU A 62 11.67 4.36 12.42
C LEU A 62 10.73 3.89 11.31
N PHE A 63 10.98 4.30 10.06
CA PHE A 63 10.16 3.87 8.94
C PHE A 63 10.35 2.38 8.60
N ALA A 64 11.55 1.84 8.76
CA ALA A 64 11.78 0.41 8.60
C ALA A 64 10.99 -0.41 9.64
N LEU A 65 11.03 -0.03 10.91
CA LEU A 65 10.24 -0.65 11.98
C LEU A 65 8.74 -0.57 11.70
N ARG A 66 8.24 0.61 11.33
CA ARG A 66 6.83 0.80 11.00
C ARG A 66 6.39 -0.01 9.78
N ALA A 67 7.25 -0.12 8.76
CA ALA A 67 6.96 -0.93 7.58
C ALA A 67 6.87 -2.42 7.93
N VAL A 68 7.81 -2.95 8.74
CA VAL A 68 7.77 -4.34 9.20
C VAL A 68 6.50 -4.61 10.01
N ARG A 69 6.13 -3.71 10.92
CA ARG A 69 4.88 -3.80 11.69
C ARG A 69 3.64 -3.83 10.82
N ALA A 70 3.57 -2.94 9.83
CA ALA A 70 2.43 -2.83 8.94
C ALA A 70 2.30 -4.04 7.99
N LEU A 71 3.42 -4.63 7.59
CA LEU A 71 3.46 -5.81 6.73
C LEU A 71 3.30 -7.13 7.50
N GLY A 72 3.45 -7.10 8.82
CA GLY A 72 3.45 -8.29 9.69
C GLY A 72 4.75 -9.08 9.60
N VAL A 73 5.17 -9.46 8.42
CA VAL A 73 6.46 -10.06 8.10
C VAL A 73 7.02 -9.41 6.84
N ALA A 74 8.32 -9.09 6.83
CA ALA A 74 8.92 -8.42 5.68
C ALA A 74 10.34 -8.86 5.38
N LYS A 75 10.65 -9.07 4.10
CA LYS A 75 12.01 -9.17 3.58
C LYS A 75 12.62 -7.78 3.42
N ALA A 76 13.94 -7.70 3.40
CA ALA A 76 14.65 -6.44 3.32
C ALA A 76 14.34 -5.62 2.06
N ASP A 77 14.00 -6.25 0.96
CA ASP A 77 13.68 -5.61 -0.31
C ASP A 77 12.22 -5.13 -0.41
N TRP A 78 11.32 -5.61 0.48
CA TRP A 78 9.93 -5.15 0.54
C TRP A 78 9.75 -3.87 1.36
N VAL A 79 10.55 -3.71 2.41
CA VAL A 79 10.42 -2.61 3.39
C VAL A 79 10.53 -1.21 2.78
N PRO A 80 11.50 -0.92 1.87
CA PRO A 80 11.65 0.44 1.35
C PRO A 80 10.47 0.94 0.54
N ASP A 81 9.74 0.07 -0.13
CA ASP A 81 8.60 0.47 -0.96
C ASP A 81 7.44 1.02 -0.13
N TYR A 82 7.26 0.54 1.09
CA TYR A 82 6.12 0.91 1.94
C TYR A 82 6.04 2.43 2.21
N TYR A 83 7.19 3.06 2.53
CA TYR A 83 7.30 4.51 2.77
C TYR A 83 8.16 5.23 1.73
N ARG A 84 8.38 4.63 0.56
CA ARG A 84 9.22 5.18 -0.51
C ARG A 84 10.64 5.55 -0.03
N GLN A 85 11.23 4.67 0.78
CA GLN A 85 12.56 4.84 1.32
C GLN A 85 13.64 4.38 0.34
N TYR A 86 14.88 4.78 0.61
CA TYR A 86 16.03 4.31 -0.16
C TYR A 86 16.27 2.82 0.07
N LYS A 87 16.49 2.08 -1.03
CA LYS A 87 16.79 0.64 -0.97
C LYS A 87 18.19 0.36 -0.42
N THR A 88 19.13 1.28 -0.67
CA THR A 88 20.54 1.15 -0.25
C THR A 88 20.65 1.10 1.28
N GLY A 89 21.37 0.11 1.78
CA GLY A 89 21.63 -0.04 3.22
C GLY A 89 20.49 -0.66 4.03
N ASN A 90 19.32 -0.88 3.44
CA ASN A 90 18.16 -1.35 4.20
C ASN A 90 18.36 -2.75 4.80
N ALA A 91 18.97 -3.69 4.08
CA ALA A 91 19.24 -5.02 4.61
C ALA A 91 20.15 -4.96 5.86
N ARG A 92 21.20 -4.14 5.80
CA ARG A 92 22.10 -3.92 6.96
C ARG A 92 21.37 -3.27 8.13
N ARG A 93 20.47 -2.32 7.85
CA ARG A 93 19.66 -1.67 8.89
C ARG A 93 18.74 -2.65 9.60
N LEU A 94 18.04 -3.51 8.85
CA LEU A 94 17.15 -4.51 9.45
C LEU A 94 17.92 -5.54 10.26
N GLU A 95 19.12 -5.93 9.83
CA GLU A 95 19.97 -6.83 10.60
C GLU A 95 20.41 -6.17 11.93
N ALA A 96 20.86 -4.90 11.88
CA ALA A 96 21.22 -4.16 13.09
C ALA A 96 20.02 -3.99 14.05
N LEU A 97 18.83 -3.73 13.52
CA LEU A 97 17.60 -3.67 14.34
C LEU A 97 17.24 -5.04 14.95
N ALA A 98 17.56 -6.13 14.26
CA ALA A 98 17.35 -7.47 14.80
C ALA A 98 18.40 -7.80 15.88
N GLU A 99 19.68 -7.45 15.68
CA GLU A 99 20.74 -7.58 16.68
C GLU A 99 20.43 -6.76 17.95
N ALA A 100 19.84 -5.57 17.78
CA ALA A 100 19.39 -4.71 18.88
C ALA A 100 18.09 -5.20 19.56
N GLY A 101 17.46 -6.28 19.07
CA GLY A 101 16.22 -6.83 19.62
C GLY A 101 14.94 -6.04 19.25
N SER A 102 15.06 -4.98 18.42
CA SER A 102 13.92 -4.21 17.94
C SER A 102 13.09 -4.96 16.88
N LEU A 103 13.71 -5.91 16.20
CA LEU A 103 13.08 -6.86 15.29
C LEU A 103 13.51 -8.29 15.65
N ARG A 104 12.74 -9.26 15.18
CA ARG A 104 13.12 -10.68 15.24
C ARG A 104 13.33 -11.20 13.82
N ARG A 105 14.49 -11.79 13.57
CA ARG A 105 14.81 -12.46 12.32
C ARG A 105 14.05 -13.79 12.25
N VAL A 106 13.45 -14.06 11.11
CA VAL A 106 12.69 -15.28 10.84
C VAL A 106 12.97 -15.78 9.42
N GLN A 107 12.55 -17.01 9.12
CA GLN A 107 12.52 -17.57 7.77
C GLN A 107 11.08 -17.76 7.34
N ILE A 108 10.75 -17.36 6.11
CA ILE A 108 9.46 -17.66 5.49
C ILE A 108 9.62 -18.97 4.72
N GLU A 109 8.78 -19.94 5.00
CA GLU A 109 8.78 -21.22 4.29
C GLU A 109 8.60 -21.00 2.77
N GLY A 110 9.42 -21.65 1.96
CA GLY A 110 9.38 -21.53 0.50
C GLY A 110 10.00 -20.26 -0.07
N LEU A 111 10.44 -19.27 0.75
CA LEU A 111 11.08 -18.06 0.27
C LEU A 111 12.56 -17.98 0.70
N PRO A 112 13.45 -17.58 -0.21
CA PRO A 112 14.87 -17.43 0.12
C PRO A 112 15.15 -16.18 0.94
N GLY A 113 16.17 -16.28 1.79
CA GLY A 113 16.72 -15.17 2.57
C GLY A 113 15.95 -14.86 3.86
N PRO A 114 16.51 -13.99 4.69
CA PRO A 114 15.92 -13.63 5.96
C PRO A 114 14.70 -12.72 5.77
N ALA A 115 13.76 -12.85 6.69
CA ALA A 115 12.65 -11.92 6.91
C ALA A 115 12.64 -11.47 8.37
N TYR A 116 11.89 -10.43 8.64
CA TYR A 116 11.85 -9.76 9.94
C TYR A 116 10.42 -9.56 10.38
N ILE A 117 10.17 -9.70 11.68
CA ILE A 117 8.89 -9.42 12.32
C ILE A 117 9.10 -8.53 13.55
N ASP A 118 8.06 -7.83 13.96
CA ASP A 118 8.03 -7.18 15.27
C ASP A 118 7.98 -8.25 16.36
N PRO A 119 8.88 -8.26 17.36
CA PRO A 119 8.82 -9.20 18.48
C PRO A 119 7.50 -9.14 19.25
N ALA A 120 6.84 -7.98 19.27
CA ALA A 120 5.55 -7.76 19.93
C ALA A 120 4.34 -8.08 19.02
N ALA A 121 4.57 -8.56 17.78
CA ALA A 121 3.47 -8.92 16.90
C ALA A 121 2.59 -10.03 17.54
N PRO A 122 1.26 -9.87 17.49
CA PRO A 122 0.37 -10.92 17.98
C PRO A 122 0.56 -12.21 17.16
N PRO A 123 0.26 -13.37 17.72
CA PRO A 123 0.28 -14.61 16.96
C PRO A 123 -0.68 -14.53 15.77
N PRO A 124 -0.32 -15.16 14.63
CA PRO A 124 -1.18 -15.13 13.45
C PRO A 124 -2.55 -15.75 13.78
N GLN A 125 -3.59 -15.09 13.28
CA GLN A 125 -4.97 -15.56 13.39
C GLN A 125 -5.42 -16.13 12.02
N PRO A 126 -6.25 -17.17 12.00
CA PRO A 126 -6.86 -17.63 10.77
C PRO A 126 -7.67 -16.51 10.09
N VAL A 127 -7.53 -16.40 8.80
CA VAL A 127 -8.32 -15.46 7.97
C VAL A 127 -9.49 -16.24 7.38
N ASN A 128 -10.69 -16.04 7.92
CA ASN A 128 -11.91 -16.78 7.58
C ASN A 128 -12.96 -15.85 7.00
N PHE A 129 -12.58 -15.04 6.01
CA PHE A 129 -13.50 -14.15 5.31
C PHE A 129 -13.14 -14.02 3.85
N THR A 130 -14.10 -13.49 3.07
CA THR A 130 -13.93 -13.12 1.66
C THR A 130 -14.01 -11.61 1.52
N THR A 131 -13.15 -11.04 0.70
CA THR A 131 -13.22 -9.61 0.35
C THR A 131 -12.55 -9.35 -1.00
N VAL A 132 -12.81 -8.18 -1.58
CA VAL A 132 -12.11 -7.70 -2.76
C VAL A 132 -11.12 -6.61 -2.38
N LEU A 133 -9.91 -6.72 -2.90
CA LEU A 133 -8.82 -5.82 -2.57
C LEU A 133 -8.68 -4.73 -3.63
N SER A 134 -8.46 -3.50 -3.19
CA SER A 134 -8.10 -2.42 -4.11
C SER A 134 -6.74 -2.70 -4.76
N PRO A 135 -6.51 -2.28 -6.02
CA PRO A 135 -5.17 -2.28 -6.61
C PRO A 135 -4.10 -1.53 -5.80
N PHE A 136 -4.54 -0.64 -4.91
CA PHE A 136 -3.69 0.16 -4.03
C PHE A 136 -3.61 -0.38 -2.60
N ASP A 137 -4.22 -1.54 -2.34
CA ASP A 137 -4.12 -2.22 -1.06
C ASP A 137 -2.66 -2.59 -0.74
N PRO A 138 -2.20 -2.49 0.52
CA PRO A 138 -0.86 -2.90 0.92
C PRO A 138 -0.47 -4.33 0.52
N ILE A 139 -1.41 -5.25 0.44
CA ILE A 139 -1.16 -6.61 -0.05
C ILE A 139 -0.87 -6.62 -1.55
N VAL A 140 -1.50 -5.72 -2.33
CA VAL A 140 -1.55 -5.77 -3.80
C VAL A 140 -0.53 -4.89 -4.48
N TRP A 141 -0.24 -3.69 -3.97
CA TRP A 141 0.54 -2.69 -4.71
C TRP A 141 1.98 -3.11 -5.02
N ASP A 142 2.64 -3.87 -4.12
CA ASP A 142 3.97 -4.45 -4.36
C ASP A 142 3.79 -5.79 -5.08
N ARG A 143 3.84 -5.75 -6.39
CA ARG A 143 3.60 -6.91 -7.27
C ARG A 143 4.60 -8.03 -7.05
N LYS A 144 5.86 -7.70 -6.71
CA LYS A 144 6.88 -8.70 -6.41
C LYS A 144 6.53 -9.47 -5.15
N ARG A 145 6.19 -8.76 -4.07
CA ARG A 145 5.76 -9.35 -2.81
C ARG A 145 4.48 -10.17 -2.98
N LEU A 146 3.52 -9.63 -3.72
CA LEU A 146 2.26 -10.31 -4.03
C LEU A 146 2.52 -11.65 -4.75
N LYS A 147 3.42 -11.64 -5.74
CA LYS A 147 3.82 -12.87 -6.46
C LYS A 147 4.55 -13.84 -5.53
N GLU A 148 5.48 -13.35 -4.71
CA GLU A 148 6.24 -14.19 -3.79
C GLU A 148 5.37 -14.85 -2.71
N LEU A 149 4.41 -14.09 -2.13
CA LEU A 149 3.57 -14.61 -1.03
C LEU A 149 2.33 -15.36 -1.48
N HIS A 150 1.70 -14.95 -2.57
CA HIS A 150 0.41 -15.47 -3.00
C HIS A 150 0.45 -16.21 -4.35
N ASN A 151 1.64 -16.27 -4.99
CA ASN A 151 1.81 -16.79 -6.35
C ASN A 151 0.84 -16.14 -7.37
N PHE A 152 0.48 -14.87 -7.16
CA PHE A 152 -0.52 -14.16 -7.93
C PHE A 152 0.13 -13.09 -8.82
N ASP A 153 -0.03 -13.23 -10.15
CA ASP A 153 0.42 -12.23 -11.11
C ASP A 153 -0.66 -11.16 -11.30
N TYR A 154 -0.32 -9.92 -10.98
CA TYR A 154 -1.26 -8.83 -11.02
C TYR A 154 -0.73 -7.61 -11.76
N THR A 155 -1.56 -7.07 -12.64
CA THR A 155 -1.34 -5.78 -13.29
C THR A 155 -2.68 -5.08 -13.47
N ILE A 156 -2.77 -3.81 -13.07
CA ILE A 156 -3.93 -2.99 -13.38
C ILE A 156 -3.87 -2.56 -14.85
N GLU A 157 -4.96 -2.77 -15.59
CA GLU A 157 -4.99 -2.56 -17.05
C GLU A 157 -5.68 -1.25 -17.47
N VAL A 158 -5.79 -0.27 -16.55
CA VAL A 158 -6.45 1.03 -16.81
C VAL A 158 -5.81 1.82 -17.96
N TYR A 159 -4.50 1.65 -18.18
CA TYR A 159 -3.75 2.28 -19.28
C TYR A 159 -3.61 1.38 -20.50
N THR A 160 -4.11 0.15 -20.44
CA THR A 160 -4.07 -0.81 -21.55
C THR A 160 -5.27 -0.57 -22.46
N PRO A 161 -5.09 -0.46 -23.80
CA PRO A 161 -6.21 -0.38 -24.74
C PRO A 161 -7.18 -1.55 -24.57
N ALA A 162 -8.50 -1.31 -24.70
CA ALA A 162 -9.54 -2.29 -24.39
C ALA A 162 -9.34 -3.67 -25.05
N HIS A 163 -8.92 -3.68 -26.32
CA HIS A 163 -8.69 -4.92 -27.08
C HIS A 163 -7.43 -5.72 -26.67
N LYS A 164 -6.59 -5.17 -25.78
CA LYS A 164 -5.37 -5.81 -25.26
C LYS A 164 -5.49 -6.18 -23.77
N ARG A 165 -6.63 -5.91 -23.16
CA ARG A 165 -6.85 -6.27 -21.74
C ARG A 165 -7.13 -7.76 -21.62
N SER A 166 -6.48 -8.38 -20.64
CA SER A 166 -6.67 -9.80 -20.34
C SER A 166 -7.84 -10.03 -19.38
N PHE A 167 -8.01 -9.14 -18.40
CA PHE A 167 -8.96 -9.35 -17.31
C PHE A 167 -9.99 -8.22 -17.15
N GLY A 168 -9.72 -7.01 -17.61
CA GLY A 168 -10.65 -5.91 -17.50
C GLY A 168 -9.99 -4.55 -17.27
N TYR A 169 -10.81 -3.53 -17.00
CA TYR A 169 -10.29 -2.16 -16.86
C TYR A 169 -9.70 -1.89 -15.48
N TYR A 170 -10.45 -2.22 -14.44
CA TYR A 170 -10.06 -1.95 -13.04
C TYR A 170 -10.24 -3.21 -12.20
N THR A 171 -9.46 -4.23 -12.53
CA THR A 171 -9.58 -5.52 -11.85
C THR A 171 -9.14 -5.43 -10.39
N MET A 172 -9.90 -6.06 -9.52
CA MET A 172 -9.69 -6.12 -8.07
C MET A 172 -9.45 -7.58 -7.65
N PRO A 173 -8.32 -7.91 -6.99
CA PRO A 173 -8.09 -9.25 -6.49
C PRO A 173 -9.14 -9.69 -5.47
N ILE A 174 -9.49 -10.96 -5.48
CA ILE A 174 -10.40 -11.61 -4.54
C ILE A 174 -9.56 -12.36 -3.51
N LEU A 175 -9.66 -11.91 -2.25
CA LEU A 175 -9.08 -12.62 -1.11
C LEU A 175 -10.15 -13.51 -0.47
N HIS A 176 -9.87 -14.78 -0.29
CA HIS A 176 -10.74 -15.76 0.37
C HIS A 176 -9.91 -16.64 1.30
N ASN A 177 -10.25 -16.65 2.58
CA ASN A 177 -9.58 -17.45 3.60
C ASN A 177 -8.03 -17.31 3.56
N GLY A 178 -7.55 -16.06 3.43
CA GLY A 178 -6.12 -15.74 3.40
C GLY A 178 -5.40 -16.02 2.07
N ARG A 179 -6.10 -16.49 1.03
CA ARG A 179 -5.53 -16.77 -0.30
C ARG A 179 -6.16 -15.87 -1.35
N ILE A 180 -5.36 -15.43 -2.32
CA ILE A 180 -5.91 -14.75 -3.48
C ILE A 180 -6.35 -15.81 -4.47
N VAL A 181 -7.68 -15.85 -4.72
CA VAL A 181 -8.34 -16.89 -5.49
C VAL A 181 -8.77 -16.45 -6.89
N GLY A 182 -8.62 -15.16 -7.20
CA GLY A 182 -9.02 -14.62 -8.49
C GLY A 182 -9.07 -13.11 -8.50
N ARG A 183 -9.79 -12.59 -9.47
CA ARG A 183 -10.02 -11.14 -9.64
C ARG A 183 -11.39 -10.88 -10.25
N LEU A 184 -11.95 -9.70 -9.97
CA LEU A 184 -13.17 -9.22 -10.62
C LEU A 184 -12.95 -7.84 -11.26
N ASP A 185 -13.67 -7.55 -12.35
CA ASP A 185 -13.71 -6.23 -12.99
C ASP A 185 -15.03 -5.54 -12.68
N PRO A 186 -15.08 -4.63 -11.69
CA PRO A 186 -16.30 -3.95 -11.30
C PRO A 186 -16.46 -2.62 -11.99
N LYS A 187 -17.71 -2.12 -12.00
CA LYS A 187 -18.05 -0.74 -12.35
C LYS A 187 -19.11 -0.20 -11.43
N ALA A 188 -18.81 0.88 -10.74
CA ALA A 188 -19.78 1.59 -9.93
C ALA A 188 -20.54 2.63 -10.77
N HIS A 189 -21.82 2.42 -10.98
CA HIS A 189 -22.77 3.39 -11.57
C HIS A 189 -23.32 4.26 -10.44
N ARG A 190 -22.53 5.22 -9.98
CA ARG A 190 -22.78 5.99 -8.75
C ARG A 190 -24.09 6.78 -8.75
N ARG A 191 -24.55 7.23 -9.94
CA ARG A 191 -25.82 7.98 -10.07
C ARG A 191 -27.04 7.08 -9.91
N GLU A 192 -26.91 5.81 -10.25
CA GLU A 192 -27.96 4.80 -10.26
C GLU A 192 -27.92 3.92 -9.00
N GLY A 193 -26.86 4.04 -8.19
CA GLY A 193 -26.67 3.20 -7.02
C GLY A 193 -26.37 1.73 -7.35
N ILE A 194 -25.87 1.46 -8.58
CA ILE A 194 -25.62 0.09 -9.06
C ILE A 194 -24.13 -0.19 -9.03
N PHE A 195 -23.78 -1.36 -8.49
CA PHE A 195 -22.43 -1.95 -8.59
C PHE A 195 -22.49 -3.12 -9.56
N GLU A 196 -21.95 -2.93 -10.77
CA GLU A 196 -21.90 -3.93 -11.83
C GLU A 196 -20.63 -4.75 -11.70
N VAL A 197 -20.73 -6.06 -11.66
CA VAL A 197 -19.60 -6.98 -11.83
C VAL A 197 -19.57 -7.43 -13.29
N LYS A 198 -18.63 -6.90 -14.07
CA LYS A 198 -18.53 -7.19 -15.51
C LYS A 198 -17.94 -8.56 -15.79
N ALA A 199 -16.95 -8.96 -15.00
CA ALA A 199 -16.29 -10.24 -15.13
C ALA A 199 -15.71 -10.69 -13.80
N ILE A 200 -15.64 -12.01 -13.61
CA ILE A 200 -14.88 -12.68 -12.55
C ILE A 200 -13.98 -13.71 -13.22
N ALA A 201 -12.70 -13.68 -12.89
CA ALA A 201 -11.73 -14.67 -13.32
C ALA A 201 -11.10 -15.31 -12.08
N LEU A 202 -11.27 -16.61 -11.90
CA LEU A 202 -10.62 -17.39 -10.85
C LEU A 202 -9.25 -17.87 -11.29
N GLU A 203 -8.33 -18.02 -10.35
CA GLU A 203 -7.01 -18.59 -10.64
C GLU A 203 -7.12 -20.08 -10.95
N PRO A 204 -6.18 -20.65 -11.73
CA PRO A 204 -6.19 -22.06 -12.07
C PRO A 204 -6.22 -22.96 -10.83
N GLY A 205 -7.10 -23.95 -10.83
CA GLY A 205 -7.26 -24.90 -9.72
C GLY A 205 -8.11 -24.41 -8.56
N VAL A 206 -8.68 -23.21 -8.64
CA VAL A 206 -9.65 -22.73 -7.65
C VAL A 206 -11.02 -23.31 -7.96
N GLU A 207 -11.58 -24.06 -7.02
CA GLU A 207 -12.94 -24.60 -7.11
C GLU A 207 -13.96 -23.58 -6.61
N VAL A 208 -15.10 -23.49 -7.29
CA VAL A 208 -16.23 -22.67 -6.85
C VAL A 208 -16.99 -23.44 -5.79
N THR A 209 -16.76 -23.09 -4.53
CA THR A 209 -17.51 -23.67 -3.40
C THR A 209 -18.67 -22.76 -3.01
N ASP A 210 -19.66 -23.31 -2.32
CA ASP A 210 -20.77 -22.52 -1.76
C ASP A 210 -20.27 -21.46 -0.79
N GLU A 211 -19.20 -21.74 -0.03
CA GLU A 211 -18.56 -20.79 0.87
C GLU A 211 -17.94 -19.60 0.12
N LEU A 212 -17.19 -19.86 -0.95
CA LEU A 212 -16.62 -18.79 -1.79
C LEU A 212 -17.73 -17.95 -2.45
N ALA A 213 -18.77 -18.62 -2.98
CA ALA A 213 -19.89 -17.96 -3.62
C ALA A 213 -20.69 -17.08 -2.64
N ALA A 214 -20.94 -17.59 -1.43
CA ALA A 214 -21.58 -16.83 -0.35
C ALA A 214 -20.71 -15.65 0.09
N GLY A 215 -19.42 -15.88 0.36
CA GLY A 215 -18.50 -14.82 0.76
C GLY A 215 -18.35 -13.72 -0.28
N LEU A 216 -18.33 -14.04 -1.58
CA LEU A 216 -18.35 -13.05 -2.66
C LEU A 216 -19.64 -12.23 -2.67
N ARG A 217 -20.79 -12.87 -2.49
CA ARG A 217 -22.10 -12.19 -2.43
C ARG A 217 -22.19 -11.21 -1.27
N ASP A 218 -21.65 -11.64 -0.11
CA ASP A 218 -21.71 -10.85 1.11
C ASP A 218 -20.77 -9.62 1.09
N CYS A 219 -19.68 -9.67 0.30
CA CYS A 219 -18.72 -8.57 0.21
C CYS A 219 -19.00 -7.58 -0.94
N LEU A 220 -19.95 -7.87 -1.84
CA LEU A 220 -20.33 -7.03 -2.99
C LEU A 220 -21.62 -6.24 -2.75
#